data_d63399e472c7a19b52c5e2ee48bdaff9
#
_entry.id   d63399e472c7a19b52c5e2ee48bdaff9
#
_cell.length_a   1.000
_cell.length_b   1.000
_cell.length_c   1.000
_cell.angle_alpha   90.00
_cell.angle_beta   90.00
_cell.angle_gamma   90.00
#
_symmetry.space_group_name_H-M   'P 1'
#
loop_
_entity.id
_entity.type
_entity.pdbx_description
1 polymer ?
#
loop_
_entity_poly.entity_id
_entity_poly.type
_entity_poly.pdbx_seq_one_letter_code
_entity_poly.pdbx_strand_id
1 'polypeptide(L)'
;WNGASVWGGIFAPTIRYHEGVFYMITTNVTDKGNFLVHTTDPAGEWSDPIPIKQGGIDPSLYFEDGKCYLVSNPDNYITLCQINPKTGEQLTESKRIWIGTGGRFPEGPHIYKKDNWYYLLISEGGTEYGHKITIARSRYIDGPYEQNPANPILTHINRNMQSSPIQGVGHADIIQAPDESWWTVFLAFRPQSDMHHLLGRETLLAPVRWDKNAWPVINGDGSVSLEMDVPTLPQQPFATKPVRTNFKNGKLGLEWVHVRNPHPENYTFD
;
A
#
# COMPACT_ATOMS: atom_id res chain seq x y z
N TRP A 1 -18.90 1.18 -12.02
CA TRP A 1 -18.01 2.31 -12.30
C TRP A 1 -18.63 3.38 -13.19
N ASN A 2 -19.77 3.12 -13.81
CA ASN A 2 -20.44 4.10 -14.66
C ASN A 2 -20.77 5.36 -13.85
N GLY A 3 -20.30 6.53 -14.32
CA GLY A 3 -20.49 7.81 -13.66
C GLY A 3 -19.48 8.17 -12.57
N ALA A 4 -18.47 7.32 -12.29
CA ALA A 4 -17.41 7.68 -11.37
C ALA A 4 -16.59 8.86 -11.91
N SER A 5 -16.37 9.88 -11.06
CA SER A 5 -15.51 11.02 -11.38
C SER A 5 -14.03 10.59 -11.48
N VAL A 6 -13.17 11.48 -11.93
CA VAL A 6 -11.71 11.24 -11.97
C VAL A 6 -11.12 10.99 -10.58
N TRP A 7 -11.79 11.44 -9.52
CA TRP A 7 -11.42 11.25 -8.11
C TRP A 7 -12.16 10.09 -7.45
N GLY A 8 -12.99 9.35 -8.21
CA GLY A 8 -13.76 8.23 -7.71
C GLY A 8 -13.16 6.87 -8.07
N GLY A 9 -13.85 5.83 -7.67
CA GLY A 9 -13.49 4.45 -7.98
C GLY A 9 -12.78 3.73 -6.84
N ILE A 10 -11.94 2.76 -7.19
CA ILE A 10 -11.14 1.98 -6.24
C ILE A 10 -9.90 2.77 -5.83
N PHE A 11 -9.71 2.91 -4.53
CA PHE A 11 -8.51 3.47 -3.93
C PHE A 11 -7.51 2.37 -3.62
N ALA A 12 -6.45 2.68 -2.87
CA ALA A 12 -5.32 1.79 -2.64
C ALA A 12 -5.75 0.44 -2.05
N PRO A 13 -5.51 -0.68 -2.75
CA PRO A 13 -5.73 -2.01 -2.21
C PRO A 13 -4.53 -2.46 -1.38
N THR A 14 -4.79 -3.31 -0.38
CA THR A 14 -3.75 -4.06 0.32
C THR A 14 -4.00 -5.56 0.21
N ILE A 15 -2.93 -6.33 0.18
CA ILE A 15 -3.00 -7.79 0.13
C ILE A 15 -2.26 -8.38 1.34
N ARG A 16 -2.86 -9.43 1.93
CA ARG A 16 -2.25 -10.22 3.00
C ARG A 16 -2.47 -11.70 2.74
N TYR A 17 -1.43 -12.48 3.03
CA TYR A 17 -1.52 -13.93 3.02
C TYR A 17 -1.63 -14.45 4.46
N HIS A 18 -2.60 -15.32 4.70
CA HIS A 18 -2.80 -15.96 6.00
C HIS A 18 -3.38 -17.36 5.81
N GLU A 19 -2.71 -18.37 6.36
CA GLU A 19 -3.17 -19.77 6.38
C GLU A 19 -3.66 -20.32 5.03
N GLY A 20 -2.89 -20.11 3.97
CA GLY A 20 -3.22 -20.61 2.63
C GLY A 20 -4.15 -19.72 1.81
N VAL A 21 -4.62 -18.60 2.36
CA VAL A 21 -5.56 -17.69 1.70
C VAL A 21 -4.94 -16.31 1.51
N PHE A 22 -5.11 -15.76 0.33
CA PHE A 22 -4.83 -14.35 0.03
C PHE A 22 -6.10 -13.53 0.25
N TYR A 23 -5.98 -12.46 1.02
CA TYR A 23 -7.03 -11.49 1.28
C TYR A 23 -6.63 -10.16 0.69
N MET A 24 -7.46 -9.57 -0.15
CA MET A 24 -7.28 -8.23 -0.67
C MET A 24 -8.43 -7.35 -0.21
N ILE A 25 -8.11 -6.21 0.40
CA ILE A 25 -9.08 -5.25 0.89
C ILE A 25 -8.82 -3.87 0.30
N THR A 26 -9.86 -3.14 -0.02
CA THR A 26 -9.77 -1.81 -0.61
C THR A 26 -11.04 -0.99 -0.35
N THR A 27 -11.04 0.26 -0.79
CA THR A 27 -12.19 1.17 -0.71
C THR A 27 -12.69 1.53 -2.09
N ASN A 28 -13.99 1.39 -2.33
CA ASN A 28 -14.67 2.06 -3.44
C ASN A 28 -15.28 3.37 -2.94
N VAL A 29 -14.59 4.49 -3.20
CA VAL A 29 -15.02 5.81 -2.70
C VAL A 29 -16.23 6.38 -3.45
N THR A 30 -16.60 5.81 -4.59
CA THR A 30 -17.81 6.22 -5.34
C THR A 30 -19.06 5.53 -4.81
N ASP A 31 -18.92 4.28 -4.36
CA ASP A 31 -20.03 3.42 -3.98
C ASP A 31 -19.54 2.34 -2.98
N LYS A 32 -20.40 1.90 -2.08
CA LYS A 32 -20.22 0.74 -1.17
C LYS A 32 -19.07 0.78 -0.15
N GLY A 33 -18.16 1.75 -0.20
CA GLY A 33 -17.07 1.87 0.77
C GLY A 33 -16.07 0.70 0.74
N ASN A 34 -15.66 0.22 1.91
CA ASN A 34 -14.67 -0.85 2.03
C ASN A 34 -15.26 -2.22 1.69
N PHE A 35 -14.48 -3.02 0.99
CA PHE A 35 -14.81 -4.41 0.71
C PHE A 35 -13.55 -5.29 0.64
N LEU A 36 -13.74 -6.57 0.86
CA LEU A 36 -12.70 -7.59 0.87
C LEU A 36 -13.03 -8.65 -0.19
N VAL A 37 -11.99 -9.15 -0.86
CA VAL A 37 -12.04 -10.36 -1.69
C VAL A 37 -10.94 -11.31 -1.26
N HIS A 38 -11.10 -12.60 -1.50
CA HIS A 38 -10.10 -13.60 -1.14
C HIS A 38 -9.97 -14.69 -2.19
N THR A 39 -8.81 -15.37 -2.20
CA THR A 39 -8.54 -16.52 -3.05
C THR A 39 -7.43 -17.38 -2.46
N THR A 40 -7.31 -18.62 -2.90
CA THR A 40 -6.15 -19.49 -2.63
C THR A 40 -5.10 -19.43 -3.74
N ASP A 41 -5.45 -18.87 -4.89
CA ASP A 41 -4.56 -18.66 -6.04
C ASP A 41 -4.69 -17.22 -6.54
N PRO A 42 -3.72 -16.33 -6.26
CA PRO A 42 -3.82 -14.92 -6.63
C PRO A 42 -3.79 -14.68 -8.15
N ALA A 43 -3.37 -15.67 -8.95
CA ALA A 43 -3.42 -15.63 -10.42
C ALA A 43 -4.76 -16.17 -10.97
N GLY A 44 -5.57 -16.80 -10.13
CA GLY A 44 -6.86 -17.37 -10.46
C GLY A 44 -8.05 -16.44 -10.20
N GLU A 45 -9.19 -17.05 -9.95
CA GLU A 45 -10.42 -16.32 -9.63
C GLU A 45 -10.44 -15.88 -8.15
N TRP A 46 -10.96 -14.69 -7.93
CA TRP A 46 -11.21 -14.12 -6.61
C TRP A 46 -12.68 -14.26 -6.23
N SER A 47 -12.97 -14.32 -4.94
CA SER A 47 -14.33 -14.37 -4.43
C SER A 47 -15.16 -13.14 -4.84
N ASP A 48 -16.48 -13.25 -4.69
CA ASP A 48 -17.34 -12.07 -4.69
C ASP A 48 -16.92 -11.09 -3.59
N PRO A 49 -17.16 -9.77 -3.79
CA PRO A 49 -16.84 -8.76 -2.80
C PRO A 49 -17.66 -8.93 -1.51
N ILE A 50 -16.97 -8.96 -0.38
CA ILE A 50 -17.54 -9.00 0.96
C ILE A 50 -17.53 -7.57 1.52
N PRO A 51 -18.70 -6.93 1.73
CA PRO A 51 -18.76 -5.57 2.26
C PRO A 51 -18.21 -5.48 3.69
N ILE A 52 -17.49 -4.41 3.98
CA ILE A 52 -16.93 -4.11 5.30
C ILE A 52 -17.61 -2.86 5.85
N LYS A 53 -18.17 -2.97 7.08
CA LYS A 53 -18.91 -1.88 7.72
C LYS A 53 -18.02 -0.73 8.17
N GLN A 54 -16.78 -1.00 8.61
CA GLN A 54 -15.86 0.07 9.02
C GLN A 54 -15.55 0.98 7.83
N GLY A 55 -15.82 2.26 8.00
CA GLY A 55 -15.56 3.28 7.01
C GLY A 55 -14.09 3.69 6.92
N GLY A 56 -13.83 4.72 6.13
CA GLY A 56 -12.50 5.26 5.86
C GLY A 56 -11.92 4.73 4.56
N ILE A 57 -10.68 5.15 4.28
CA ILE A 57 -9.91 4.72 3.10
C ILE A 57 -8.72 3.86 3.53
N ASP A 58 -8.05 3.28 2.54
CA ASP A 58 -6.79 2.54 2.66
C ASP A 58 -6.82 1.46 3.76
N PRO A 59 -7.84 0.59 3.76
CA PRO A 59 -7.92 -0.46 4.76
C PRO A 59 -6.78 -1.46 4.61
N SER A 60 -6.27 -1.96 5.74
CA SER A 60 -5.37 -3.12 5.74
C SER A 60 -5.73 -4.12 6.83
N LEU A 61 -5.30 -5.37 6.64
CA LEU A 61 -5.55 -6.47 7.55
C LEU A 61 -4.28 -6.87 8.29
N TYR A 62 -4.46 -7.28 9.55
CA TYR A 62 -3.42 -7.93 10.34
C TYR A 62 -4.02 -9.16 11.05
N PHE A 63 -3.34 -10.31 10.93
CA PHE A 63 -3.80 -11.57 11.50
C PHE A 63 -2.90 -12.00 12.65
N GLU A 64 -3.51 -12.36 13.78
CA GLU A 64 -2.80 -12.89 14.94
C GLU A 64 -3.76 -13.67 15.85
N ASP A 65 -3.32 -14.82 16.36
CA ASP A 65 -4.06 -15.66 17.32
C ASP A 65 -5.50 -15.96 16.89
N GLY A 66 -5.69 -16.29 15.62
CA GLY A 66 -7.00 -16.60 15.05
C GLY A 66 -7.93 -15.38 14.89
N LYS A 67 -7.43 -14.17 15.10
CA LYS A 67 -8.17 -12.92 14.93
C LYS A 67 -7.72 -12.20 13.66
N CYS A 68 -8.67 -11.50 13.02
CA CYS A 68 -8.40 -10.58 11.93
C CYS A 68 -8.67 -9.15 12.41
N TYR A 69 -7.65 -8.33 12.41
CA TYR A 69 -7.72 -6.91 12.72
C TYR A 69 -7.75 -6.09 11.44
N LEU A 70 -8.61 -5.10 11.43
CA LEU A 70 -8.76 -4.14 10.34
C LEU A 70 -8.33 -2.76 10.83
N VAL A 71 -7.43 -2.12 10.10
CA VAL A 71 -7.10 -0.70 10.27
C VAL A 71 -7.52 0.08 9.04
N SER A 72 -7.98 1.30 9.21
CA SER A 72 -8.34 2.22 8.13
C SER A 72 -8.27 3.67 8.62
N ASN A 73 -8.37 4.61 7.68
CA ASN A 73 -8.43 6.04 7.94
C ASN A 73 -9.85 6.58 7.65
N PRO A 74 -10.70 6.77 8.65
CA PRO A 74 -12.03 7.37 8.43
C PRO A 74 -12.02 8.91 8.39
N ASP A 75 -10.94 9.54 8.90
CA ASP A 75 -10.78 10.99 8.97
C ASP A 75 -9.29 11.32 9.20
N ASN A 76 -8.94 12.24 10.07
CA ASN A 76 -7.56 12.60 10.43
C ASN A 76 -6.97 11.70 11.56
N TYR A 77 -7.28 10.43 11.55
CA TYR A 77 -6.80 9.43 12.52
C TYR A 77 -6.95 8.02 11.98
N ILE A 78 -6.22 7.09 12.57
CA ILE A 78 -6.30 5.67 12.27
C ILE A 78 -7.19 4.96 13.29
N THR A 79 -8.06 4.10 12.80
CA THR A 79 -8.92 3.23 13.61
C THR A 79 -8.52 1.77 13.50
N LEU A 80 -8.86 1.00 14.52
CA LEU A 80 -8.70 -0.45 14.59
C LEU A 80 -10.01 -1.09 15.06
N CYS A 81 -10.42 -2.17 14.41
CA CYS A 81 -11.44 -3.10 14.92
C CYS A 81 -11.07 -4.54 14.58
N GLN A 82 -11.78 -5.51 15.14
CA GLN A 82 -11.75 -6.90 14.72
C GLN A 82 -12.88 -7.16 13.73
N ILE A 83 -12.62 -7.97 12.73
CA ILE A 83 -13.63 -8.43 11.77
C ILE A 83 -13.56 -9.94 11.58
N ASN A 84 -14.65 -10.51 11.10
CA ASN A 84 -14.65 -11.84 10.50
C ASN A 84 -14.30 -11.70 9.00
N PRO A 85 -13.13 -12.17 8.54
CA PRO A 85 -12.72 -11.97 7.14
C PRO A 85 -13.51 -12.81 6.13
N LYS A 86 -14.33 -13.77 6.60
CA LYS A 86 -15.20 -14.59 5.73
C LYS A 86 -16.56 -13.96 5.49
N THR A 87 -17.03 -13.11 6.42
CA THR A 87 -18.36 -12.52 6.35
C THR A 87 -18.36 -11.00 6.26
N GLY A 88 -17.21 -10.35 6.56
CA GLY A 88 -17.11 -8.90 6.68
C GLY A 88 -17.70 -8.34 7.99
N GLU A 89 -18.23 -9.20 8.85
CA GLU A 89 -18.84 -8.79 10.13
C GLU A 89 -17.81 -8.11 11.03
N GLN A 90 -18.16 -6.93 11.53
CA GLN A 90 -17.36 -6.22 12.52
C GLN A 90 -17.64 -6.81 13.91
N LEU A 91 -16.61 -7.36 14.55
CA LEU A 91 -16.70 -8.09 15.83
C LEU A 91 -16.47 -7.21 17.05
N THR A 92 -15.79 -6.07 16.89
CA THR A 92 -15.57 -5.09 17.95
C THR A 92 -15.86 -3.67 17.47
N GLU A 93 -16.15 -2.77 18.39
CA GLU A 93 -16.22 -1.34 18.07
C GLU A 93 -14.87 -0.83 17.52
N SER A 94 -14.96 0.16 16.63
CA SER A 94 -13.76 0.82 16.08
C SER A 94 -13.13 1.72 17.13
N LYS A 95 -11.87 1.47 17.44
CA LYS A 95 -11.06 2.26 18.37
C LYS A 95 -10.10 3.15 17.61
N ARG A 96 -10.06 4.43 17.93
CA ARG A 96 -9.02 5.34 17.46
C ARG A 96 -7.70 4.97 18.13
N ILE A 97 -6.65 4.69 17.33
CA ILE A 97 -5.37 4.20 17.85
C ILE A 97 -4.20 5.18 17.66
N TRP A 98 -4.22 6.00 16.59
CA TRP A 98 -3.18 7.00 16.34
C TRP A 98 -3.69 8.13 15.44
N ILE A 99 -3.07 9.31 15.57
CA ILE A 99 -3.38 10.51 14.77
C ILE A 99 -2.21 10.92 13.85
N GLY A 100 -1.18 10.08 13.76
CA GLY A 100 0.06 10.47 13.06
C GLY A 100 0.92 11.46 13.86
N THR A 101 1.84 12.10 13.14
CA THR A 101 2.76 13.09 13.70
C THR A 101 2.23 14.53 13.63
N GLY A 102 0.97 14.70 13.22
CA GLY A 102 0.34 16.01 13.02
C GLY A 102 0.45 16.51 11.57
N GLY A 103 0.90 15.68 10.65
CA GLY A 103 0.77 15.93 9.21
C GLY A 103 -0.67 15.81 8.74
N ARG A 104 -0.99 16.45 7.60
CA ARG A 104 -2.32 16.31 6.99
C ARG A 104 -2.46 14.91 6.36
N PHE A 105 -3.70 14.42 6.28
CA PHE A 105 -4.07 13.18 5.60
C PHE A 105 -3.27 11.96 6.08
N PRO A 106 -3.37 11.56 7.36
CA PRO A 106 -2.82 10.27 7.80
C PRO A 106 -3.56 9.15 7.07
N GLU A 107 -2.85 8.35 6.25
CA GLU A 107 -3.43 7.35 5.35
C GLU A 107 -2.54 6.11 5.23
N GLY A 108 -2.99 5.08 4.51
CA GLY A 108 -2.21 3.86 4.25
C GLY A 108 -1.72 3.15 5.50
N PRO A 109 -2.57 2.87 6.52
CA PRO A 109 -2.11 2.26 7.76
C PRO A 109 -1.79 0.78 7.58
N HIS A 110 -0.64 0.33 8.11
CA HIS A 110 -0.26 -1.08 8.19
C HIS A 110 0.25 -1.42 9.57
N ILE A 111 -0.17 -2.59 10.11
CA ILE A 111 0.35 -3.14 11.37
C ILE A 111 1.33 -4.26 11.07
N TYR A 112 2.46 -4.24 11.78
CA TYR A 112 3.47 -5.30 11.79
C TYR A 112 3.80 -5.67 13.23
N LYS A 113 4.24 -6.91 13.46
CA LYS A 113 4.77 -7.33 14.76
C LYS A 113 6.21 -7.78 14.61
N LYS A 114 7.08 -7.25 15.46
CA LYS A 114 8.47 -7.66 15.58
C LYS A 114 8.97 -7.46 17.02
N ASP A 115 9.63 -8.47 17.57
CA ASP A 115 10.28 -8.41 18.90
C ASP A 115 9.35 -7.91 20.03
N ASN A 116 8.12 -8.42 20.06
CA ASN A 116 7.05 -8.00 21.00
C ASN A 116 6.61 -6.52 20.89
N TRP A 117 6.86 -5.86 19.75
CA TRP A 117 6.29 -4.57 19.41
C TRP A 117 5.32 -4.71 18.24
N TYR A 118 4.19 -4.03 18.35
CA TYR A 118 3.33 -3.70 17.22
C TYR A 118 3.77 -2.37 16.65
N TYR A 119 4.04 -2.34 15.36
CA TYR A 119 4.38 -1.13 14.61
C TYR A 119 3.18 -0.73 13.77
N LEU A 120 2.84 0.54 13.79
CA LEU A 120 1.83 1.15 12.94
C LEU A 120 2.53 2.11 11.99
N LEU A 121 2.63 1.71 10.73
CA LEU A 121 3.15 2.51 9.63
C LEU A 121 2.00 3.27 8.99
N ILE A 122 2.20 4.54 8.66
CA ILE A 122 1.24 5.35 7.91
C ILE A 122 1.96 6.30 6.96
N SER A 123 1.20 6.86 6.03
CA SER A 123 1.62 8.00 5.22
C SER A 123 0.95 9.26 5.70
N GLU A 124 1.61 10.40 5.51
CA GLU A 124 1.08 11.73 5.79
C GLU A 124 1.51 12.69 4.66
N GLY A 125 0.83 13.81 4.53
CA GLY A 125 1.15 14.87 3.57
C GLY A 125 0.33 14.83 2.29
N GLY A 126 -0.40 13.74 2.05
CA GLY A 126 -1.11 13.49 0.80
C GLY A 126 -0.18 13.05 -0.33
N THR A 127 -0.75 12.43 -1.36
CA THR A 127 0.00 11.81 -2.47
C THR A 127 0.55 12.85 -3.47
N GLU A 128 1.37 13.77 -2.96
CA GLU A 128 1.99 14.88 -3.67
C GLU A 128 3.41 15.15 -3.10
N TYR A 129 4.01 16.31 -3.39
CA TYR A 129 5.38 16.64 -2.95
C TYR A 129 5.60 16.61 -1.43
N GLY A 130 4.55 16.83 -0.63
CA GLY A 130 4.57 16.74 0.83
C GLY A 130 4.48 15.34 1.41
N HIS A 131 4.41 14.31 0.58
CA HIS A 131 4.21 12.92 1.00
C HIS A 131 5.39 12.37 1.81
N LYS A 132 5.11 11.60 2.83
CA LYS A 132 6.10 11.04 3.74
C LYS A 132 5.57 9.80 4.46
N ILE A 133 6.47 8.97 4.95
CA ILE A 133 6.15 7.82 5.79
C ILE A 133 6.52 8.12 7.24
N THR A 134 5.58 7.84 8.13
CA THR A 134 5.78 7.92 9.58
C THR A 134 5.39 6.61 10.24
N ILE A 135 5.96 6.34 11.40
CA ILE A 135 5.74 5.09 12.12
C ILE A 135 5.66 5.34 13.63
N ALA A 136 4.82 4.54 14.28
CA ALA A 136 4.75 4.46 15.74
C ALA A 136 4.76 2.99 16.16
N ARG A 137 5.00 2.71 17.46
CA ARG A 137 4.95 1.37 17.99
C ARG A 137 4.26 1.31 19.36
N SER A 138 3.78 0.14 19.71
CA SER A 138 3.16 -0.14 21.02
C SER A 138 3.44 -1.57 21.47
N ARG A 139 3.29 -1.84 22.76
CA ARG A 139 3.27 -3.21 23.30
C ARG A 139 1.92 -3.89 23.10
N TYR A 140 0.88 -3.14 22.80
CA TYR A 140 -0.48 -3.61 22.59
C TYR A 140 -0.95 -3.17 21.20
N ILE A 141 -1.67 -4.05 20.51
CA ILE A 141 -2.13 -3.77 19.14
C ILE A 141 -3.08 -2.55 19.05
N ASP A 142 -3.77 -2.26 20.12
CA ASP A 142 -4.71 -1.15 20.23
C ASP A 142 -4.11 0.11 20.93
N GLY A 143 -2.79 0.13 21.12
CA GLY A 143 -2.04 1.25 21.69
C GLY A 143 -1.97 1.27 23.22
N PRO A 144 -1.47 2.37 23.83
CA PRO A 144 -1.06 3.61 23.14
C PRO A 144 0.20 3.44 22.28
N TYR A 145 0.22 4.11 21.13
CA TYR A 145 1.35 4.10 20.21
C TYR A 145 2.31 5.27 20.50
N GLU A 146 3.60 4.96 20.66
CA GLU A 146 4.68 5.94 20.73
C GLU A 146 5.28 6.16 19.35
N GLN A 147 5.38 7.41 18.91
CA GLN A 147 5.96 7.74 17.61
C GLN A 147 7.46 7.55 17.58
N ASN A 148 8.01 7.18 16.43
CA ASN A 148 9.45 7.16 16.22
C ASN A 148 10.01 8.60 16.33
N PRO A 149 11.01 8.84 17.17
CA PRO A 149 11.63 10.17 17.30
C PRO A 149 12.33 10.62 16.01
N ALA A 150 12.64 9.70 15.08
CA ALA A 150 13.25 10.00 13.79
C ALA A 150 12.22 10.16 12.64
N ASN A 151 10.92 10.26 12.94
CA ASN A 151 9.92 10.51 11.90
C ASN A 151 10.17 11.85 11.18
N PRO A 152 9.92 11.92 9.86
CA PRO A 152 9.50 10.83 8.98
C PRO A 152 10.65 9.87 8.65
N ILE A 153 10.33 8.56 8.55
CA ILE A 153 11.34 7.54 8.25
C ILE A 153 11.63 7.38 6.75
N LEU A 154 10.80 7.97 5.90
CA LEU A 154 11.01 8.08 4.46
C LEU A 154 10.35 9.37 3.95
N THR A 155 11.14 10.23 3.29
CA THR A 155 10.62 11.45 2.66
C THR A 155 11.62 12.08 1.71
N HIS A 156 11.12 12.77 0.68
CA HIS A 156 11.89 13.65 -0.20
C HIS A 156 11.41 15.10 -0.16
N ILE A 157 10.64 15.48 0.86
CA ILE A 157 10.00 16.80 0.97
C ILE A 157 10.97 17.98 0.89
N ASN A 158 12.21 17.79 1.36
CA ASN A 158 13.26 18.82 1.35
C ASN A 158 14.29 18.61 0.22
N ARG A 159 13.99 17.72 -0.73
CA ARG A 159 14.87 17.42 -1.86
C ARG A 159 14.32 18.07 -3.12
N ASN A 160 15.13 18.88 -3.79
CA ASN A 160 14.75 19.44 -5.08
C ASN A 160 14.99 18.43 -6.22
N MET A 161 14.42 18.70 -7.38
CA MET A 161 14.48 17.80 -8.53
C MET A 161 15.90 17.59 -9.08
N GLN A 162 16.80 18.60 -8.95
CA GLN A 162 18.19 18.46 -9.38
C GLN A 162 18.97 17.52 -8.46
N SER A 163 18.68 17.52 -7.16
CA SER A 163 19.35 16.64 -6.19
C SER A 163 18.66 15.28 -6.05
N SER A 164 17.38 15.18 -6.38
CA SER A 164 16.62 13.93 -6.34
C SER A 164 15.52 13.93 -7.38
N PRO A 165 15.64 13.14 -8.44
CA PRO A 165 14.61 13.02 -9.48
C PRO A 165 13.36 12.27 -9.01
N ILE A 166 13.38 11.71 -7.81
CA ILE A 166 12.24 11.01 -7.17
C ILE A 166 11.59 11.95 -6.17
N GLN A 167 10.27 12.09 -6.25
CA GLN A 167 9.48 12.96 -5.39
C GLN A 167 8.22 12.26 -4.91
N GLY A 168 7.54 12.82 -3.88
CA GLY A 168 6.26 12.34 -3.40
C GLY A 168 6.29 10.92 -2.83
N VAL A 169 7.41 10.52 -2.20
CA VAL A 169 7.59 9.18 -1.65
C VAL A 169 6.65 8.94 -0.46
N GLY A 170 5.85 7.90 -0.54
CA GLY A 170 4.88 7.60 0.51
C GLY A 170 4.06 6.34 0.22
N HIS A 171 3.02 6.12 1.02
CA HIS A 171 2.08 5.00 0.92
C HIS A 171 2.79 3.65 0.88
N ALA A 172 3.63 3.38 1.90
CA ALA A 172 4.52 2.24 1.94
C ALA A 172 3.90 1.02 2.63
N ASP A 173 4.30 -0.16 2.19
CA ASP A 173 4.11 -1.43 2.88
C ASP A 173 5.47 -2.10 3.12
N ILE A 174 5.66 -2.74 4.26
CA ILE A 174 6.91 -3.43 4.64
C ILE A 174 6.68 -4.94 4.60
N ILE A 175 7.66 -5.65 4.05
CA ILE A 175 7.63 -7.11 3.95
C ILE A 175 8.96 -7.72 4.39
N GLN A 176 8.90 -8.86 5.05
CA GLN A 176 10.05 -9.73 5.23
C GLN A 176 10.12 -10.73 4.10
N ALA A 177 11.26 -10.77 3.42
CA ALA A 177 11.52 -11.74 2.35
C ALA A 177 11.87 -13.12 2.92
N PRO A 178 11.84 -14.21 2.11
CA PRO A 178 12.15 -15.56 2.56
C PRO A 178 13.59 -15.76 3.10
N ASP A 179 14.51 -14.87 2.73
CA ASP A 179 15.90 -14.80 3.23
C ASP A 179 16.04 -13.99 4.52
N GLU A 180 14.91 -13.66 5.16
CA GLU A 180 14.79 -12.84 6.37
C GLU A 180 15.16 -11.37 6.19
N SER A 181 15.58 -10.93 5.01
CA SER A 181 15.78 -9.51 4.71
C SER A 181 14.46 -8.74 4.71
N TRP A 182 14.51 -7.45 5.05
CA TRP A 182 13.33 -6.60 5.10
C TRP A 182 13.36 -5.57 3.98
N TRP A 183 12.21 -5.38 3.36
CA TRP A 183 12.02 -4.49 2.23
C TRP A 183 10.77 -3.65 2.41
N THR A 184 10.73 -2.50 1.78
CA THR A 184 9.51 -1.70 1.65
C THR A 184 9.23 -1.42 0.20
N VAL A 185 7.96 -1.55 -0.18
CA VAL A 185 7.42 -1.04 -1.44
C VAL A 185 6.64 0.22 -1.14
N PHE A 186 6.71 1.20 -2.01
CA PHE A 186 6.06 2.50 -1.82
C PHE A 186 5.80 3.16 -3.16
N LEU A 187 4.93 4.16 -3.18
CA LEU A 187 4.72 4.97 -4.36
C LEU A 187 5.63 6.20 -4.37
N ALA A 188 5.97 6.64 -5.56
CA ALA A 188 6.63 7.91 -5.82
C ALA A 188 6.33 8.35 -7.25
N PHE A 189 6.80 9.51 -7.65
CA PHE A 189 6.78 9.95 -9.04
C PHE A 189 8.10 10.60 -9.44
N ARG A 190 8.38 10.63 -10.74
CA ARG A 190 9.59 11.22 -11.32
C ARG A 190 9.22 12.44 -12.16
N PRO A 191 9.27 13.65 -11.58
CA PRO A 191 8.87 14.86 -12.29
C PRO A 191 9.89 15.23 -13.35
N GLN A 192 9.42 15.87 -14.40
CA GLN A 192 10.24 16.52 -15.41
C GLN A 192 10.64 17.93 -14.93
N SER A 193 11.44 18.63 -15.73
CA SER A 193 11.98 19.97 -15.39
C SER A 193 10.92 21.00 -15.04
N ASP A 194 9.70 20.84 -15.54
CA ASP A 194 8.55 21.71 -15.31
C ASP A 194 7.65 21.27 -14.16
N MET A 195 8.12 20.34 -13.33
CA MET A 195 7.40 19.74 -12.19
C MET A 195 6.24 18.81 -12.56
N HIS A 196 5.99 18.54 -13.83
CA HIS A 196 5.01 17.54 -14.26
C HIS A 196 5.62 16.14 -14.30
N HIS A 197 4.81 15.12 -14.03
CA HIS A 197 5.21 13.73 -14.16
C HIS A 197 4.28 12.98 -15.14
N LEU A 198 4.86 12.45 -16.21
CA LEU A 198 4.12 11.82 -17.31
C LEU A 198 3.64 10.40 -16.96
N LEU A 199 4.42 9.67 -16.17
CA LEU A 199 4.13 8.27 -15.81
C LEU A 199 3.15 8.14 -14.64
N GLY A 200 2.79 9.25 -14.01
CA GLY A 200 2.00 9.22 -12.79
C GLY A 200 2.81 8.68 -11.61
N ARG A 201 2.15 7.99 -10.71
CA ARG A 201 2.79 7.32 -9.55
C ARG A 201 3.35 5.98 -9.99
N GLU A 202 4.59 5.72 -9.58
CA GLU A 202 5.34 4.50 -9.85
C GLU A 202 5.58 3.75 -8.54
N THR A 203 5.71 2.42 -8.60
CA THR A 203 6.09 1.61 -7.45
C THR A 203 7.59 1.49 -7.37
N LEU A 204 8.15 1.83 -6.21
CA LEU A 204 9.57 1.74 -5.90
C LEU A 204 9.81 0.74 -4.77
N LEU A 205 11.05 0.29 -4.64
CA LEU A 205 11.52 -0.66 -3.63
C LEU A 205 12.70 -0.05 -2.89
N ALA A 206 12.78 -0.31 -1.57
CA ALA A 206 13.96 0.03 -0.77
C ALA A 206 14.22 -1.01 0.32
N PRO A 207 15.49 -1.24 0.73
CA PRO A 207 15.81 -2.11 1.84
C PRO A 207 15.44 -1.44 3.18
N VAL A 208 15.06 -2.28 4.14
CA VAL A 208 14.78 -1.87 5.51
C VAL A 208 15.72 -2.62 6.45
N ARG A 209 16.40 -1.90 7.33
CA ARG A 209 17.12 -2.49 8.46
C ARG A 209 16.48 -2.05 9.77
N TRP A 210 16.66 -2.83 10.81
CA TRP A 210 16.20 -2.47 12.15
C TRP A 210 17.40 -1.97 12.96
N ASP A 211 17.27 -0.80 13.57
CA ASP A 211 18.33 -0.22 14.39
C ASP A 211 18.41 -0.87 15.79
N LYS A 212 19.40 -0.47 16.58
CA LYS A 212 19.61 -0.99 17.95
C LYS A 212 18.45 -0.67 18.92
N ASN A 213 17.59 0.28 18.58
CA ASN A 213 16.42 0.67 19.35
C ASN A 213 15.14 0.00 18.83
N ALA A 214 15.27 -0.97 17.92
CA ALA A 214 14.20 -1.68 17.25
C ALA A 214 13.28 -0.78 16.40
N TRP A 215 13.85 0.26 15.74
CA TRP A 215 13.13 1.07 14.76
C TRP A 215 13.56 0.72 13.35
N PRO A 216 12.62 0.71 12.37
CA PRO A 216 12.98 0.50 10.98
C PRO A 216 13.67 1.74 10.41
N VAL A 217 14.71 1.51 9.63
CA VAL A 217 15.48 2.52 8.90
C VAL A 217 15.45 2.14 7.43
N ILE A 218 14.84 2.98 6.61
CA ILE A 218 14.69 2.74 5.17
C ILE A 218 15.92 3.26 4.45
N ASN A 219 16.53 2.42 3.61
CA ASN A 219 17.70 2.73 2.77
C ASN A 219 18.85 3.46 3.49
N GLY A 220 18.97 3.24 4.80
CA GLY A 220 20.02 3.81 5.62
C GLY A 220 19.79 5.24 6.11
N ASP A 221 19.16 6.11 5.33
CA ASP A 221 18.99 7.53 5.61
C ASP A 221 17.55 8.07 5.43
N GLY A 222 16.59 7.20 5.12
CA GLY A 222 15.20 7.62 4.88
C GLY A 222 14.98 8.33 3.53
N SER A 223 15.87 8.09 2.59
CA SER A 223 15.73 8.52 1.20
C SER A 223 15.88 7.35 0.23
N VAL A 224 15.62 7.56 -1.04
CA VAL A 224 15.75 6.53 -2.06
C VAL A 224 16.43 7.07 -3.31
N SER A 225 17.06 6.17 -4.07
CA SER A 225 17.73 6.44 -5.34
C SER A 225 17.04 5.68 -6.48
N LEU A 226 17.38 6.03 -7.72
CA LEU A 226 16.87 5.32 -8.91
C LEU A 226 17.42 3.90 -9.03
N GLU A 227 18.59 3.66 -8.47
CA GLU A 227 19.29 2.38 -8.51
C GLU A 227 19.67 1.96 -7.09
N MET A 228 19.62 0.67 -6.82
CA MET A 228 20.06 0.08 -5.57
C MET A 228 20.57 -1.33 -5.78
N ASP A 229 21.43 -1.78 -4.89
CA ASP A 229 21.86 -3.16 -4.84
C ASP A 229 20.84 -4.03 -4.10
N VAL A 230 20.62 -5.22 -4.63
CA VAL A 230 19.74 -6.25 -4.02
C VAL A 230 20.57 -7.53 -3.85
N PRO A 231 21.53 -7.54 -2.89
CA PRO A 231 22.54 -8.61 -2.82
C PRO A 231 22.00 -9.94 -2.29
N THR A 232 20.89 -9.93 -1.57
CA THR A 232 20.38 -11.09 -0.83
C THR A 232 19.25 -11.83 -1.53
N LEU A 233 18.52 -11.17 -2.42
CA LEU A 233 17.43 -11.80 -3.16
C LEU A 233 17.93 -12.46 -4.44
N PRO A 234 17.48 -13.68 -4.77
CA PRO A 234 17.88 -14.35 -5.99
C PRO A 234 17.37 -13.59 -7.22
N GLN A 235 18.20 -13.56 -8.26
CA GLN A 235 17.79 -12.98 -9.52
C GLN A 235 16.61 -13.77 -10.12
N GLN A 236 15.55 -13.09 -10.46
CA GLN A 236 14.38 -13.66 -11.12
C GLN A 236 14.24 -13.10 -12.53
N PRO A 237 14.84 -13.74 -13.54
CA PRO A 237 14.71 -13.28 -14.92
C PRO A 237 13.29 -13.48 -15.43
N PHE A 238 12.69 -12.43 -15.96
CA PHE A 238 11.44 -12.53 -16.70
C PHE A 238 11.71 -12.76 -18.18
N ALA A 239 10.85 -13.56 -18.82
CA ALA A 239 10.91 -13.71 -20.27
C ALA A 239 10.76 -12.35 -20.96
N THR A 240 11.61 -12.08 -21.95
CA THR A 240 11.50 -10.86 -22.75
C THR A 240 10.16 -10.84 -23.46
N LYS A 241 9.34 -9.86 -23.17
CA LYS A 241 8.07 -9.67 -23.89
C LYS A 241 8.37 -9.12 -25.29
N PRO A 242 7.57 -9.52 -26.30
CA PRO A 242 7.66 -8.90 -27.62
C PRO A 242 7.45 -7.39 -27.54
N VAL A 243 8.28 -6.63 -28.24
CA VAL A 243 8.16 -5.16 -28.35
C VAL A 243 6.86 -4.76 -29.05
N ARG A 244 6.30 -5.68 -29.83
CA ARG A 244 5.08 -5.47 -30.62
C ARG A 244 4.11 -6.61 -30.40
N THR A 245 2.87 -6.30 -30.09
CA THR A 245 1.75 -7.25 -30.17
C THR A 245 1.05 -7.16 -31.53
N ASN A 246 0.60 -8.29 -32.04
CA ASN A 246 -0.17 -8.38 -33.27
C ASN A 246 -1.65 -8.76 -33.02
N PHE A 247 -2.05 -8.88 -31.77
CA PHE A 247 -3.42 -9.20 -31.31
C PHE A 247 -4.02 -10.49 -31.88
N LYS A 248 -3.23 -11.37 -32.49
CA LYS A 248 -3.70 -12.61 -33.17
C LYS A 248 -4.48 -13.56 -32.27
N ASN A 249 -4.34 -13.46 -30.96
CA ASN A 249 -5.10 -14.26 -30.00
C ASN A 249 -6.47 -13.65 -29.63
N GLY A 250 -6.84 -12.50 -30.25
CA GLY A 250 -8.13 -11.84 -30.01
C GLY A 250 -8.34 -11.33 -28.59
N LYS A 251 -7.24 -11.09 -27.84
CA LYS A 251 -7.32 -10.63 -26.44
C LYS A 251 -6.27 -9.55 -26.17
N LEU A 252 -6.63 -8.62 -25.29
CA LEU A 252 -5.68 -7.69 -24.67
C LEU A 252 -4.98 -8.40 -23.51
N GLY A 253 -3.68 -8.22 -23.38
CA GLY A 253 -2.93 -8.67 -22.22
C GLY A 253 -3.13 -7.72 -21.02
N LEU A 254 -2.57 -8.09 -19.86
CA LEU A 254 -2.67 -7.29 -18.63
C LEU A 254 -1.93 -5.95 -18.70
N GLU A 255 -1.07 -5.76 -19.69
CA GLU A 255 -0.38 -4.49 -19.99
C GLU A 255 -1.30 -3.41 -20.57
N TRP A 256 -2.50 -3.79 -21.02
CA TRP A 256 -3.50 -2.87 -21.52
C TRP A 256 -4.45 -2.47 -20.41
N VAL A 257 -4.48 -1.21 -20.09
CA VAL A 257 -5.34 -0.64 -19.04
C VAL A 257 -6.34 0.34 -19.64
N HIS A 258 -7.50 0.43 -19.01
CA HIS A 258 -8.60 1.28 -19.45
C HIS A 258 -8.92 2.33 -18.39
N VAL A 259 -9.30 3.50 -18.84
CA VAL A 259 -9.92 4.49 -17.96
C VAL A 259 -11.36 4.04 -17.71
N ARG A 260 -11.65 3.58 -16.49
CA ARG A 260 -12.94 2.99 -16.12
C ARG A 260 -13.14 1.59 -16.70
N ASN A 261 -14.42 1.19 -16.90
CA ASN A 261 -14.74 -0.09 -17.50
C ASN A 261 -14.38 -0.09 -19.00
N PRO A 262 -13.76 -1.15 -19.48
CA PRO A 262 -13.59 -1.31 -20.91
C PRO A 262 -14.95 -1.46 -21.60
N HIS A 263 -15.01 -0.98 -22.83
CA HIS A 263 -16.13 -1.13 -23.73
C HIS A 263 -15.71 -2.06 -24.88
N PRO A 264 -15.80 -3.40 -24.71
CA PRO A 264 -15.30 -4.36 -25.70
C PRO A 264 -15.94 -4.19 -27.10
N GLU A 265 -17.14 -3.64 -27.15
CA GLU A 265 -17.84 -3.32 -28.40
C GLU A 265 -17.19 -2.21 -29.23
N ASN A 266 -16.28 -1.43 -28.64
CA ASN A 266 -15.62 -0.32 -29.32
C ASN A 266 -14.33 -0.71 -30.04
N TYR A 267 -13.89 -1.98 -29.95
CA TYR A 267 -12.69 -2.47 -30.64
C TYR A 267 -12.84 -3.94 -31.05
N THR A 268 -12.22 -4.25 -32.20
CA THR A 268 -12.14 -5.61 -32.76
C THR A 268 -10.69 -5.97 -33.00
N PHE A 269 -10.42 -7.26 -33.09
CA PHE A 269 -9.09 -7.79 -33.44
C PHE A 269 -9.22 -8.49 -34.79
N ASP A 270 -8.61 -7.93 -35.84
CA ASP A 270 -8.57 -8.46 -37.18
C ASP A 270 -7.38 -9.40 -37.41
#